data_55585806b4b871bf1c2f46cd2f3324a8
#
_entry.id   55585806b4b871bf1c2f46cd2f3324a8
#
_cell.length_a   1.000
_cell.length_b   1.000
_cell.length_c   1.000
_cell.angle_alpha   90.00
_cell.angle_beta   90.00
_cell.angle_gamma   90.00
#
_symmetry.space_group_name_H-M   'P 1'
#
loop_
_entity.id
_entity.type
_entity.pdbx_description
1 polymer ?
#
loop_
_entity_poly.entity_id
_entity_poly.type
_entity_poly.pdbx_seq_one_letter_code
_entity_poly.pdbx_strand_id
1 'polypeptide(L)'
;SAVEGEVYALSSFFTALVFWAILKWEDRADQPGADKWIIFIFYIMGISIGVHLLNLLTIPAIVMVYYFRLYKPSFKGALFAFIVGVIITGLVQVFLIQYTIKWAAAFDIQFVNSFGLPFYSGFITFFILLSALFFVGIRYANKNGFYFLKLGIWATIFVLIGYSTYLTTMIRSNADPSVDMYNVD
;
A
#
# COMPACT_ATOMS: atom_id res chain seq x y z
N SER A 1 -9.62 15.10 -22.66
CA SER A 1 -10.29 13.95 -23.26
C SER A 1 -11.17 13.24 -22.23
N ALA A 2 -12.14 12.41 -22.67
CA ALA A 2 -13.04 11.67 -21.78
C ALA A 2 -12.25 10.77 -20.82
N VAL A 3 -11.17 10.15 -21.30
CA VAL A 3 -10.29 9.26 -20.50
C VAL A 3 -9.61 9.97 -19.33
N GLU A 4 -9.15 11.19 -19.50
CA GLU A 4 -8.59 11.99 -18.41
C GLU A 4 -9.65 12.28 -17.33
N GLY A 5 -10.88 12.60 -17.75
CA GLY A 5 -11.98 12.83 -16.82
C GLY A 5 -12.31 11.63 -15.96
N GLU A 6 -12.25 10.41 -16.51
CA GLU A 6 -12.49 9.17 -15.77
C GLU A 6 -11.41 8.90 -14.71
N VAL A 7 -10.13 9.12 -15.01
CA VAL A 7 -9.02 8.94 -14.07
C VAL A 7 -9.14 9.90 -12.88
N TYR A 8 -9.47 11.18 -13.13
CA TYR A 8 -9.65 12.16 -12.07
C TYR A 8 -10.91 11.87 -11.22
N ALA A 9 -12.00 11.45 -11.86
CA ALA A 9 -13.23 11.07 -11.15
C ALA A 9 -12.98 9.88 -10.22
N LEU A 10 -12.29 8.84 -10.71
CA LEU A 10 -11.95 7.67 -9.91
C LEU A 10 -10.96 8.01 -8.79
N SER A 11 -9.97 8.85 -9.04
CA SER A 11 -9.05 9.36 -8.01
C SER A 11 -9.78 10.13 -6.92
N SER A 12 -10.73 11.00 -7.28
CA SER A 12 -11.56 11.74 -6.35
C SER A 12 -12.44 10.81 -5.51
N PHE A 13 -13.01 9.77 -6.12
CA PHE A 13 -13.78 8.74 -5.42
C PHE A 13 -12.92 8.03 -4.36
N PHE A 14 -11.71 7.57 -4.71
CA PHE A 14 -10.83 6.93 -3.74
C PHE A 14 -10.41 7.86 -2.62
N THR A 15 -10.13 9.12 -2.92
CA THR A 15 -9.84 10.13 -1.90
C THR A 15 -11.01 10.31 -0.93
N ALA A 16 -12.23 10.46 -1.44
CA ALA A 16 -13.44 10.58 -0.63
C ALA A 16 -13.66 9.32 0.24
N LEU A 17 -13.44 8.12 -0.33
CA LEU A 17 -13.57 6.85 0.37
C LEU A 17 -12.55 6.72 1.52
N VAL A 18 -11.30 7.17 1.31
CA VAL A 18 -10.27 7.21 2.35
C VAL A 18 -10.67 8.17 3.47
N PHE A 19 -11.16 9.36 3.14
CA PHE A 19 -11.64 10.31 4.15
C PHE A 19 -12.86 9.78 4.91
N TRP A 20 -13.81 9.15 4.24
CA TRP A 20 -14.92 8.49 4.89
C TRP A 20 -14.45 7.39 5.86
N ALA A 21 -13.49 6.57 5.44
CA ALA A 21 -12.99 5.48 6.26
C ALA A 21 -12.20 5.97 7.49
N ILE A 22 -11.44 7.09 7.39
CA ILE A 22 -10.74 7.64 8.55
C ILE A 22 -11.71 8.25 9.56
N LEU A 23 -12.79 8.88 9.12
CA LEU A 23 -13.85 9.34 10.01
C LEU A 23 -14.57 8.18 10.70
N LYS A 24 -14.77 7.06 9.99
CA LYS A 24 -15.31 5.83 10.58
C LYS A 24 -14.38 5.22 11.63
N TRP A 25 -13.08 5.32 11.42
CA TRP A 25 -12.10 4.95 12.42
C TRP A 25 -12.16 5.88 13.63
N GLU A 26 -12.19 7.20 13.40
CA GLU A 26 -12.25 8.21 14.46
C GLU A 26 -13.45 8.00 15.39
N ASP A 27 -14.64 7.80 14.83
CA ASP A 27 -15.88 7.51 15.57
C ASP A 27 -15.78 6.26 16.45
N ARG A 28 -14.91 5.31 16.10
CA ARG A 28 -14.81 3.99 16.73
C ARG A 28 -13.44 3.70 17.33
N ALA A 29 -12.57 4.69 17.41
CA ALA A 29 -11.17 4.52 17.82
C ALA A 29 -11.01 3.83 19.18
N ASP A 30 -11.98 4.00 20.08
CA ASP A 30 -11.99 3.40 21.42
C ASP A 30 -12.60 1.99 21.45
N GLN A 31 -13.10 1.49 20.31
CA GLN A 31 -13.74 0.17 20.23
C GLN A 31 -12.74 -0.91 19.79
N PRO A 32 -12.87 -2.16 20.29
CA PRO A 32 -12.06 -3.27 19.81
C PRO A 32 -12.20 -3.46 18.29
N GLY A 33 -11.08 -3.59 17.61
CA GLY A 33 -11.06 -3.82 16.17
C GLY A 33 -11.26 -2.56 15.30
N ALA A 34 -11.15 -1.36 15.88
CA ALA A 34 -11.17 -0.11 15.11
C ALA A 34 -10.08 -0.08 14.01
N ASP A 35 -8.94 -0.71 14.23
CA ASP A 35 -7.80 -0.78 13.29
C ASP A 35 -8.16 -1.34 11.91
N LYS A 36 -9.24 -2.11 11.81
CA LYS A 36 -9.74 -2.60 10.51
C LYS A 36 -10.00 -1.47 9.51
N TRP A 37 -10.38 -0.30 9.99
CA TRP A 37 -10.60 0.86 9.14
C TRP A 37 -9.28 1.44 8.62
N ILE A 38 -8.23 1.47 9.45
CA ILE A 38 -6.88 1.87 9.02
C ILE A 38 -6.36 0.88 7.97
N ILE A 39 -6.50 -0.42 8.23
CA ILE A 39 -6.10 -1.47 7.27
C ILE A 39 -6.88 -1.33 5.96
N PHE A 40 -8.19 -1.07 6.04
CA PHE A 40 -9.04 -0.82 4.88
C PHE A 40 -8.60 0.41 4.08
N ILE A 41 -8.19 1.51 4.75
CA ILE A 41 -7.63 2.69 4.10
C ILE A 41 -6.39 2.30 3.28
N PHE A 42 -5.46 1.58 3.86
CA PHE A 42 -4.24 1.16 3.17
C PHE A 42 -4.53 0.20 1.99
N TYR A 43 -5.53 -0.65 2.10
CA TYR A 43 -6.02 -1.46 0.98
C TYR A 43 -6.56 -0.61 -0.18
N ILE A 44 -7.44 0.35 0.12
CA ILE A 44 -7.97 1.31 -0.86
C ILE A 44 -6.85 2.12 -1.52
N MET A 45 -5.88 2.57 -0.73
CA MET A 45 -4.70 3.26 -1.25
C MET A 45 -3.90 2.37 -2.20
N GLY A 46 -3.73 1.09 -1.86
CA GLY A 46 -3.09 0.12 -2.75
C GLY A 46 -3.79 0.02 -4.11
N ILE A 47 -5.11 -0.10 -4.13
CA ILE A 47 -5.90 -0.11 -5.37
C ILE A 47 -5.73 1.22 -6.13
N SER A 48 -5.78 2.35 -5.42
CA SER A 48 -5.73 3.68 -6.02
C SER A 48 -4.37 4.03 -6.65
N ILE A 49 -3.29 3.40 -6.22
CA ILE A 49 -1.94 3.56 -6.81
C ILE A 49 -1.95 3.23 -8.31
N GLY A 50 -2.68 2.19 -8.71
CA GLY A 50 -2.84 1.81 -10.11
C GLY A 50 -3.62 2.83 -10.94
N VAL A 51 -4.37 3.73 -10.29
CA VAL A 51 -5.14 4.79 -10.95
C VAL A 51 -4.39 6.12 -10.93
N HIS A 52 -3.98 6.55 -9.72
CA HIS A 52 -3.29 7.83 -9.55
C HIS A 52 -2.48 7.89 -8.25
N LEU A 53 -1.19 8.18 -8.36
CA LEU A 53 -0.26 8.25 -7.22
C LEU A 53 -0.58 9.41 -6.25
N LEU A 54 -1.31 10.43 -6.68
CA LEU A 54 -1.68 11.57 -5.82
C LEU A 54 -2.48 11.16 -4.58
N ASN A 55 -3.17 10.01 -4.60
CA ASN A 55 -3.90 9.52 -3.43
C ASN A 55 -2.99 9.21 -2.23
N LEU A 56 -1.69 8.98 -2.46
CA LEU A 56 -0.71 8.81 -1.38
C LEU A 56 -0.54 10.09 -0.53
N LEU A 57 -0.85 11.26 -1.08
CA LEU A 57 -0.79 12.52 -0.33
C LEU A 57 -1.85 12.62 0.77
N THR A 58 -2.81 11.70 0.82
CA THR A 58 -3.76 11.59 1.95
C THR A 58 -3.12 11.00 3.21
N ILE A 59 -1.98 10.29 3.11
CA ILE A 59 -1.31 9.66 4.27
C ILE A 59 -0.97 10.66 5.37
N PRO A 60 -0.34 11.82 5.11
CA PRO A 60 -0.09 12.81 6.14
C PRO A 60 -1.37 13.27 6.85
N ALA A 61 -2.48 13.45 6.12
CA ALA A 61 -3.76 13.82 6.70
C ALA A 61 -4.32 12.71 7.62
N ILE A 62 -4.21 11.43 7.23
CA ILE A 62 -4.62 10.29 8.05
C ILE A 62 -3.81 10.24 9.34
N VAL A 63 -2.49 10.41 9.28
CA VAL A 63 -1.61 10.43 10.45
C VAL A 63 -1.96 11.60 11.37
N MET A 64 -2.32 12.76 10.82
CA MET A 64 -2.78 13.93 11.59
C MET A 64 -4.10 13.63 12.32
N VAL A 65 -5.09 13.05 11.66
CA VAL A 65 -6.37 12.65 12.30
C VAL A 65 -6.09 11.65 13.42
N TYR A 66 -5.23 10.65 13.16
CA TYR A 66 -4.80 9.69 14.17
C TYR A 66 -4.17 10.35 15.39
N TYR A 67 -3.27 11.32 15.18
CA TYR A 67 -2.61 12.08 16.24
C TYR A 67 -3.63 12.87 17.07
N PHE A 68 -4.49 13.66 16.43
CA PHE A 68 -5.46 14.50 17.13
C PHE A 68 -6.51 13.70 17.90
N ARG A 69 -6.80 12.48 17.46
CA ARG A 69 -7.76 11.60 18.14
C ARG A 69 -7.19 10.93 19.39
N LEU A 70 -5.92 10.55 19.37
CA LEU A 70 -5.33 9.72 20.44
C LEU A 70 -4.41 10.48 21.38
N TYR A 71 -3.93 11.65 21.01
CA TYR A 71 -2.97 12.41 21.79
C TYR A 71 -3.47 13.82 22.09
N LYS A 72 -2.95 14.41 23.19
CA LYS A 72 -3.23 15.80 23.52
C LYS A 72 -2.66 16.73 22.42
N PRO A 73 -3.48 17.61 21.85
CA PRO A 73 -3.05 18.50 20.76
C PRO A 73 -1.93 19.44 21.23
N SER A 74 -0.86 19.51 20.44
CA SER A 74 0.20 20.49 20.60
C SER A 74 0.81 20.82 19.24
N PHE A 75 1.32 22.03 19.06
CA PHE A 75 1.95 22.42 17.78
C PHE A 75 3.14 21.51 17.43
N LYS A 76 4.01 21.23 18.40
CA LYS A 76 5.17 20.34 18.20
C LYS A 76 4.75 18.92 17.85
N GLY A 77 3.72 18.40 18.53
CA GLY A 77 3.18 17.06 18.25
C GLY A 77 2.51 16.97 16.88
N ALA A 78 1.74 17.99 16.48
CA ALA A 78 1.14 18.07 15.16
C ALA A 78 2.20 18.11 14.03
N LEU A 79 3.23 18.95 14.21
CA LEU A 79 4.35 19.01 13.27
C LEU A 79 5.07 17.65 13.16
N PHE A 80 5.33 17.00 14.28
CA PHE A 80 5.94 15.68 14.31
C PHE A 80 5.06 14.63 13.59
N ALA A 81 3.76 14.62 13.86
CA ALA A 81 2.81 13.72 13.19
C ALA A 81 2.77 13.96 11.67
N PHE A 82 2.79 15.21 11.22
CA PHE A 82 2.87 15.55 9.81
C PHE A 82 4.16 15.02 9.16
N ILE A 83 5.32 15.23 9.80
CA ILE A 83 6.61 14.72 9.32
C ILE A 83 6.59 13.18 9.23
N VAL A 84 6.05 12.51 10.24
CA VAL A 84 5.88 11.04 10.22
C VAL A 84 5.00 10.62 9.04
N GLY A 85 3.90 11.32 8.78
CA GLY A 85 3.05 11.08 7.62
C GLY A 85 3.79 11.22 6.28
N VAL A 86 4.61 12.25 6.14
CA VAL A 86 5.45 12.47 4.95
C VAL A 86 6.48 11.34 4.78
N ILE A 87 7.13 10.92 5.88
CA ILE A 87 8.08 9.80 5.85
C ILE A 87 7.37 8.50 5.43
N ILE A 88 6.20 8.21 6.00
CA ILE A 88 5.41 7.03 5.60
C ILE A 88 5.05 7.08 4.13
N THR A 89 4.62 8.25 3.62
CA THR A 89 4.35 8.43 2.18
C THR A 89 5.57 8.10 1.33
N GLY A 90 6.74 8.62 1.69
CA GLY A 90 7.99 8.32 1.00
C GLY A 90 8.37 6.83 1.05
N LEU A 91 8.20 6.19 2.21
CA LEU A 91 8.46 4.75 2.36
C LEU A 91 7.52 3.90 1.48
N VAL A 92 6.23 4.23 1.44
CA VAL A 92 5.26 3.55 0.56
C VAL A 92 5.64 3.75 -0.90
N GLN A 93 5.92 4.99 -1.31
CA GLN A 93 6.27 5.34 -2.68
C GLN A 93 7.53 4.61 -3.16
N VAL A 94 8.58 4.61 -2.34
CA VAL A 94 9.89 4.09 -2.73
C VAL A 94 9.95 2.58 -2.50
N PHE A 95 9.73 2.11 -1.27
CA PHE A 95 9.95 0.71 -0.93
C PHE A 95 8.81 -0.20 -1.39
N LEU A 96 7.55 0.18 -1.15
CA LEU A 96 6.44 -0.72 -1.49
C LEU A 96 6.13 -0.72 -2.98
N ILE A 97 6.16 0.43 -3.64
CA ILE A 97 5.77 0.51 -5.05
C ILE A 97 6.97 0.18 -5.95
N GLN A 98 8.12 0.88 -5.77
CA GLN A 98 9.22 0.76 -6.70
C GLN A 98 10.13 -0.45 -6.39
N TYR A 99 10.60 -0.57 -5.13
CA TYR A 99 11.60 -1.59 -4.80
C TYR A 99 11.02 -3.00 -4.69
N THR A 100 9.76 -3.19 -4.28
CA THR A 100 9.18 -4.54 -4.23
C THR A 100 9.22 -5.20 -5.61
N ILE A 101 8.82 -4.47 -6.65
CA ILE A 101 8.84 -4.99 -8.03
C ILE A 101 10.28 -5.18 -8.53
N LYS A 102 11.17 -4.21 -8.26
CA LYS A 102 12.59 -4.33 -8.65
C LYS A 102 13.25 -5.55 -8.01
N TRP A 103 13.03 -5.80 -6.74
CA TRP A 103 13.59 -6.96 -6.05
C TRP A 103 13.00 -8.27 -6.54
N ALA A 104 11.67 -8.32 -6.74
CA ALA A 104 11.04 -9.50 -7.31
C ALA A 104 11.62 -9.85 -8.71
N ALA A 105 11.80 -8.84 -9.57
CA ALA A 105 12.42 -9.01 -10.87
C ALA A 105 13.91 -9.42 -10.77
N ALA A 106 14.67 -8.83 -9.86
CA ALA A 106 16.08 -9.20 -9.63
C ALA A 106 16.23 -10.64 -9.16
N PHE A 107 15.33 -11.11 -8.28
CA PHE A 107 15.27 -12.51 -7.86
C PHE A 107 15.01 -13.43 -9.05
N ASP A 108 14.07 -13.08 -9.92
CA ASP A 108 13.76 -13.92 -11.09
C ASP A 108 14.94 -13.98 -12.07
N ILE A 109 15.54 -12.85 -12.38
CA ILE A 109 16.75 -12.76 -13.22
C ILE A 109 17.87 -13.64 -12.64
N GLN A 110 18.11 -13.59 -11.33
CA GLN A 110 19.13 -14.39 -10.67
C GLN A 110 18.81 -15.89 -10.75
N PHE A 111 17.56 -16.27 -10.55
CA PHE A 111 17.13 -17.68 -10.59
C PHE A 111 17.24 -18.26 -11.98
N VAL A 112 16.84 -17.53 -13.01
CA VAL A 112 16.94 -17.97 -14.40
C VAL A 112 18.38 -18.01 -14.88
N ASN A 113 19.14 -16.91 -14.68
CA ASN A 113 20.47 -16.80 -15.29
C ASN A 113 21.55 -17.56 -14.53
N SER A 114 21.46 -17.66 -13.19
CA SER A 114 22.51 -18.31 -12.39
C SER A 114 22.20 -19.75 -12.04
N PHE A 115 20.93 -20.10 -11.89
CA PHE A 115 20.51 -21.45 -11.51
C PHE A 115 19.84 -22.23 -12.64
N GLY A 116 19.58 -21.61 -13.80
CA GLY A 116 18.91 -22.26 -14.94
C GLY A 116 17.49 -22.70 -14.67
N LEU A 117 16.80 -22.05 -13.70
CA LEU A 117 15.44 -22.35 -13.32
C LEU A 117 14.42 -21.72 -14.28
N PRO A 118 13.19 -22.23 -14.35
CA PRO A 118 12.14 -21.66 -15.18
C PRO A 118 11.84 -20.19 -14.84
N PHE A 119 11.36 -19.43 -15.83
CA PHE A 119 10.83 -18.08 -15.62
C PHE A 119 9.79 -18.05 -14.50
N TYR A 120 9.72 -16.96 -13.76
CA TYR A 120 8.88 -16.70 -12.59
C TYR A 120 9.23 -17.51 -11.34
N SER A 121 10.21 -18.42 -11.36
CA SER A 121 10.61 -19.19 -10.16
C SER A 121 11.18 -18.30 -9.06
N GLY A 122 12.02 -17.33 -9.43
CA GLY A 122 12.57 -16.33 -8.51
C GLY A 122 11.50 -15.36 -8.00
N PHE A 123 10.61 -14.93 -8.88
CA PHE A 123 9.47 -14.07 -8.52
C PHE A 123 8.57 -14.74 -7.45
N ILE A 124 8.16 -15.99 -7.68
CA ILE A 124 7.34 -16.75 -6.73
C ILE A 124 8.10 -16.93 -5.40
N THR A 125 9.39 -17.29 -5.47
CA THR A 125 10.24 -17.48 -4.28
C THR A 125 10.33 -16.18 -3.47
N PHE A 126 10.50 -15.03 -4.13
CA PHE A 126 10.52 -13.73 -3.46
C PHE A 126 9.24 -13.48 -2.66
N PHE A 127 8.08 -13.69 -3.24
CA PHE A 127 6.79 -13.48 -2.54
C PHE A 127 6.53 -14.50 -1.44
N ILE A 128 7.01 -15.74 -1.56
CA ILE A 128 6.97 -16.73 -0.48
C ILE A 128 7.82 -16.25 0.69
N LEU A 129 9.06 -15.80 0.44
CA LEU A 129 9.96 -15.28 1.47
C LEU A 129 9.41 -14.01 2.12
N LEU A 130 8.84 -13.10 1.35
CA LEU A 130 8.20 -11.89 1.86
C LEU A 130 6.99 -12.23 2.75
N SER A 131 6.17 -13.20 2.35
CA SER A 131 5.03 -13.68 3.15
C SER A 131 5.49 -14.33 4.45
N ALA A 132 6.56 -15.13 4.41
CA ALA A 132 7.17 -15.72 5.60
C ALA A 132 7.71 -14.63 6.54
N LEU A 133 8.36 -13.59 6.01
CA LEU A 133 8.86 -12.45 6.78
C LEU A 133 7.71 -11.72 7.47
N PHE A 134 6.61 -11.44 6.78
CA PHE A 134 5.43 -10.83 7.37
C PHE A 134 4.82 -11.71 8.47
N PHE A 135 4.72 -13.01 8.24
CA PHE A 135 4.20 -13.95 9.23
C PHE A 135 5.05 -13.95 10.51
N VAL A 136 6.38 -14.05 10.37
CA VAL A 136 7.31 -13.98 11.51
C VAL A 136 7.21 -12.63 12.22
N GLY A 137 7.15 -11.53 11.46
CA GLY A 137 7.01 -10.17 11.99
C GLY A 137 5.73 -9.99 12.81
N ILE A 138 4.59 -10.50 12.32
CA ILE A 138 3.31 -10.48 13.05
C ILE A 138 3.39 -11.30 14.34
N ARG A 139 3.98 -12.52 14.27
CA ARG A 139 4.18 -13.36 15.45
C ARG A 139 5.06 -12.66 16.49
N TYR A 140 6.15 -12.05 16.05
CA TYR A 140 7.06 -11.30 16.91
C TYR A 140 6.37 -10.08 17.54
N ALA A 141 5.64 -9.30 16.75
CA ALA A 141 4.90 -8.13 17.22
C ALA A 141 3.82 -8.53 18.25
N ASN A 142 3.09 -9.62 18.00
CA ASN A 142 2.07 -10.13 18.92
C ASN A 142 2.70 -10.61 20.25
N LYS A 143 3.85 -11.33 20.19
CA LYS A 143 4.53 -11.84 21.39
C LYS A 143 5.04 -10.72 22.29
N ASN A 144 5.53 -9.62 21.71
CA ASN A 144 6.14 -8.51 22.45
C ASN A 144 5.19 -7.33 22.69
N GLY A 145 3.93 -7.41 22.23
CA GLY A 145 2.97 -6.31 22.39
C GLY A 145 3.27 -5.09 21.54
N PHE A 146 4.03 -5.21 20.45
CA PHE A 146 4.41 -4.11 19.57
C PHE A 146 3.26 -3.75 18.60
N TYR A 147 2.31 -2.96 19.11
CA TYR A 147 1.11 -2.58 18.40
C TYR A 147 1.38 -1.91 17.04
N PHE A 148 2.24 -0.88 17.01
CA PHE A 148 2.52 -0.15 15.76
C PHE A 148 3.25 -1.00 14.72
N LEU A 149 4.13 -1.90 15.16
CA LEU A 149 4.79 -2.84 14.26
C LEU A 149 3.77 -3.78 13.61
N LYS A 150 2.86 -4.33 14.42
CA LYS A 150 1.77 -5.18 13.93
C LYS A 150 0.87 -4.45 12.94
N LEU A 151 0.43 -3.23 13.29
CA LEU A 151 -0.43 -2.41 12.44
C LEU A 151 0.27 -2.05 11.14
N GLY A 152 1.55 -1.67 11.19
CA GLY A 152 2.37 -1.35 10.02
C GLY A 152 2.55 -2.55 9.08
N ILE A 153 2.79 -3.75 9.61
CA ILE A 153 2.89 -4.97 8.78
C ILE A 153 1.56 -5.26 8.10
N TRP A 154 0.43 -5.20 8.82
CA TRP A 154 -0.89 -5.40 8.22
C TRP A 154 -1.21 -4.35 7.15
N ALA A 155 -0.92 -3.07 7.43
CA ALA A 155 -1.09 -2.00 6.46
C ALA A 155 -0.26 -2.27 5.18
N THR A 156 1.01 -2.69 5.34
CA THR A 156 1.89 -3.05 4.22
C THR A 156 1.33 -4.21 3.39
N ILE A 157 0.87 -5.28 4.03
CA ILE A 157 0.25 -6.43 3.35
C ILE A 157 -0.95 -5.96 2.51
N PHE A 158 -1.82 -5.15 3.09
CA PHE A 158 -3.04 -4.73 2.41
C PHE A 158 -2.79 -3.69 1.30
N VAL A 159 -1.77 -2.83 1.43
CA VAL A 159 -1.30 -1.99 0.31
C VAL A 159 -0.83 -2.88 -0.85
N LEU A 160 -0.02 -3.90 -0.58
CA LEU A 160 0.50 -4.80 -1.61
C LEU A 160 -0.62 -5.61 -2.28
N ILE A 161 -1.60 -6.09 -1.50
CA ILE A 161 -2.79 -6.77 -2.04
C ILE A 161 -3.60 -5.81 -2.93
N GLY A 162 -3.85 -4.59 -2.47
CA GLY A 162 -4.53 -3.58 -3.27
C GLY A 162 -3.76 -3.25 -4.55
N TYR A 163 -2.45 -3.03 -4.45
CA TYR A 163 -1.58 -2.72 -5.58
C TYR A 163 -1.48 -3.88 -6.58
N SER A 164 -1.59 -5.14 -6.12
CA SER A 164 -1.57 -6.30 -7.02
C SER A 164 -2.71 -6.28 -8.05
N THR A 165 -3.78 -5.52 -7.83
CA THR A 165 -4.85 -5.33 -8.83
C THR A 165 -4.33 -4.67 -10.10
N TYR A 166 -3.23 -3.89 -10.04
CA TYR A 166 -2.57 -3.32 -11.20
C TYR A 166 -2.00 -4.37 -12.17
N LEU A 167 -1.66 -5.56 -11.68
CA LEU A 167 -1.23 -6.68 -12.52
C LEU A 167 -2.29 -7.08 -13.56
N THR A 168 -3.58 -6.85 -13.27
CA THR A 168 -4.65 -7.11 -14.24
C THR A 168 -4.52 -6.24 -15.49
N THR A 169 -4.00 -5.03 -15.36
CA THR A 169 -3.74 -4.12 -16.48
C THR A 169 -2.65 -4.68 -17.39
N MET A 170 -1.55 -5.17 -16.78
CA MET A 170 -0.45 -5.79 -17.53
C MET A 170 -0.89 -7.09 -18.23
N ILE A 171 -1.67 -7.93 -17.54
CA ILE A 171 -2.20 -9.17 -18.12
C ILE A 171 -3.13 -8.86 -19.31
N ARG A 172 -3.95 -7.82 -19.20
CA ARG A 172 -4.85 -7.42 -20.29
C ARG A 172 -4.11 -6.80 -21.46
N SER A 173 -3.05 -6.04 -21.22
CA SER A 173 -2.20 -5.48 -22.30
C SER A 173 -1.54 -6.61 -23.09
N ASN A 174 -0.95 -7.61 -22.41
CA ASN A 174 -0.36 -8.77 -23.07
C ASN A 174 -1.35 -9.69 -23.80
N ALA A 175 -2.65 -9.51 -23.59
CA ALA A 175 -3.71 -10.25 -24.30
C ALA A 175 -4.14 -9.61 -25.63
N ASP A 176 -3.38 -8.66 -26.15
CA ASP A 176 -3.59 -7.95 -27.42
C ASP A 176 -5.02 -7.35 -27.52
N PRO A 177 -5.41 -6.48 -26.57
CA PRO A 177 -6.74 -5.88 -26.59
C PRO A 177 -6.88 -4.91 -27.76
N SER A 178 -8.10 -4.74 -28.27
CA SER A 178 -8.42 -3.83 -29.41
C SER A 178 -8.02 -2.36 -29.12
N VAL A 179 -7.85 -1.99 -27.86
CA VAL A 179 -7.33 -0.70 -27.40
C VAL A 179 -6.26 -0.96 -26.35
N ASP A 180 -5.00 -0.92 -26.72
CA ASP A 180 -3.87 -1.00 -25.83
C ASP A 180 -3.28 0.39 -25.54
N MET A 181 -3.69 0.98 -24.42
CA MET A 181 -3.24 2.32 -24.03
C MET A 181 -1.84 2.33 -23.40
N TYR A 182 -1.35 1.18 -22.93
CA TYR A 182 -0.09 1.08 -22.20
C TYR A 182 1.04 0.52 -23.05
N ASN A 183 0.71 -0.16 -24.15
CA ASN A 183 1.67 -0.78 -25.10
C ASN A 183 2.83 -1.47 -24.37
N VAL A 184 2.46 -2.33 -23.43
CA VAL A 184 3.42 -3.07 -22.60
C VAL A 184 3.71 -4.40 -23.30
N ASP A 185 4.68 -4.39 -24.22
CA ASP A 185 5.19 -5.57 -24.88
C ASP A 185 6.16 -6.37 -24.01
#